data_0c35cd44ae2476ed36e533df3cc282cd
#
_entry.id   0c35cd44ae2476ed36e533df3cc282cd
#
_cell.length_a   1.000
_cell.length_b   1.000
_cell.length_c   1.000
_cell.angle_alpha   90.00
_cell.angle_beta   90.00
_cell.angle_gamma   90.00
#
_symmetry.space_group_name_H-M   'P 1'
#
loop_
_entity.id
_entity.type
_entity.pdbx_description
1 polymer ?
#
loop_
_entity_poly.entity_id
_entity_poly.type
_entity_poly.pdbx_seq_one_letter_code
_entity_poly.pdbx_strand_id
1 'polypeptide(L)'
;HHLKADGGVMITGSHNPPEFNGFKISQDQHSLYGKKIQELKSLIDSKDFETGSGKIEQTDVLEPYMEHICSILNIPRKVKVVVDGGNGCFGIVGPQLLRKLGLDPIEIFCEPDGTFPNHHPDPTVAENLKGLIEKVRAENAELGIGFDGDADRIGIVDDNGNILWGDQLL
;
A
#
# COMPACT_ATOMS: atom_id res chain seq x y z
N HIS A 1 -8.26 6.11 -13.58
CA HIS A 1 -8.78 7.49 -13.63
C HIS A 1 -7.81 8.44 -14.33
N HIS A 2 -6.58 8.61 -13.85
CA HIS A 2 -5.62 9.59 -14.39
C HIS A 2 -5.29 9.32 -15.86
N LEU A 3 -4.94 8.08 -16.20
CA LEU A 3 -4.58 7.69 -17.56
C LEU A 3 -5.78 7.48 -18.50
N LYS A 4 -7.00 7.49 -17.99
CA LYS A 4 -8.25 7.18 -18.73
C LYS A 4 -8.16 5.86 -19.51
N ALA A 5 -7.52 4.85 -18.91
CA ALA A 5 -7.36 3.53 -19.49
C ALA A 5 -8.68 2.76 -19.47
N ASP A 6 -8.91 1.92 -20.48
CA ASP A 6 -10.09 1.06 -20.60
C ASP A 6 -10.06 -0.14 -19.66
N GLY A 7 -8.90 -0.44 -19.08
CA GLY A 7 -8.73 -1.48 -18.09
C GLY A 7 -7.38 -1.42 -17.40
N GLY A 8 -7.22 -2.21 -16.35
CA GLY A 8 -5.99 -2.26 -15.59
C GLY A 8 -5.76 -3.60 -14.92
N VAL A 9 -4.50 -3.93 -14.72
CA VAL A 9 -4.06 -5.08 -13.94
C VAL A 9 -3.03 -4.62 -12.94
N MET A 10 -3.33 -4.75 -11.65
CA MET A 10 -2.39 -4.54 -10.57
C MET A 10 -1.85 -5.90 -10.12
N ILE A 11 -0.54 -6.03 -10.09
CA ILE A 11 0.14 -7.25 -9.64
C ILE A 11 0.53 -7.06 -8.19
N THR A 12 -0.03 -7.87 -7.28
CA THR A 12 0.27 -7.81 -5.86
C THR A 12 -0.04 -9.12 -5.15
N GLY A 13 0.84 -9.52 -4.22
CA GLY A 13 0.58 -10.58 -3.25
C GLY A 13 0.01 -10.04 -1.94
N SER A 14 -0.13 -8.70 -1.80
CA SER A 14 -0.52 -8.02 -0.56
C SER A 14 0.39 -8.44 0.61
N HIS A 15 -0.14 -9.15 1.58
CA HIS A 15 0.55 -9.69 2.76
C HIS A 15 0.81 -11.21 2.68
N ASN A 16 0.67 -11.82 1.51
CA ASN A 16 1.00 -13.23 1.34
C ASN A 16 2.53 -13.45 1.40
N PRO A 17 2.97 -14.67 1.71
CA PRO A 17 4.38 -15.04 1.61
C PRO A 17 4.96 -14.71 0.22
N PRO A 18 6.27 -14.42 0.12
CA PRO A 18 6.89 -13.87 -1.09
C PRO A 18 6.81 -14.77 -2.34
N GLU A 19 6.55 -16.06 -2.17
CA GLU A 19 6.33 -17.02 -3.25
C GLU A 19 4.95 -16.91 -3.92
N PHE A 20 4.03 -16.14 -3.34
CA PHE A 20 2.69 -15.91 -3.88
C PHE A 20 2.60 -14.59 -4.63
N ASN A 21 1.75 -14.58 -5.64
CA ASN A 21 1.40 -13.37 -6.37
C ASN A 21 -0.10 -13.34 -6.68
N GLY A 22 -0.61 -12.19 -7.04
CA GLY A 22 -2.02 -12.01 -7.35
C GLY A 22 -2.25 -10.93 -8.40
N PHE A 23 -3.47 -10.88 -8.91
CA PHE A 23 -3.88 -9.90 -9.91
C PHE A 23 -5.20 -9.27 -9.50
N LYS A 24 -5.20 -7.95 -9.27
CA LYS A 24 -6.42 -7.16 -9.14
C LYS A 24 -6.72 -6.60 -10.54
N ILE A 25 -7.83 -7.02 -11.14
CA ILE A 25 -8.16 -6.70 -12.54
C ILE A 25 -9.34 -5.75 -12.57
N SER A 26 -9.26 -4.70 -13.38
CA SER A 26 -10.35 -3.76 -13.61
C SER A 26 -10.67 -3.62 -15.10
N GLN A 27 -11.94 -3.34 -15.39
CA GLN A 27 -12.44 -2.91 -16.67
C GLN A 27 -13.05 -1.52 -16.46
N ASP A 28 -12.65 -0.56 -17.25
CA ASP A 28 -12.93 0.85 -17.02
C ASP A 28 -12.56 1.24 -15.57
N GLN A 29 -13.52 1.67 -14.78
CA GLN A 29 -13.32 2.06 -13.37
C GLN A 29 -13.86 1.02 -12.36
N HIS A 30 -14.18 -0.19 -12.82
CA HIS A 30 -14.79 -1.24 -12.02
C HIS A 30 -13.86 -2.44 -11.85
N SER A 31 -13.66 -2.87 -10.62
CA SER A 31 -12.93 -4.12 -10.34
C SER A 31 -13.74 -5.32 -10.81
N LEU A 32 -13.08 -6.28 -11.45
CA LEU A 32 -13.67 -7.55 -11.81
C LEU A 32 -13.68 -8.50 -10.61
N TYR A 33 -14.83 -9.14 -10.37
CA TYR A 33 -14.99 -10.10 -9.27
C TYR A 33 -16.04 -11.17 -9.63
N GLY A 34 -16.08 -12.24 -8.83
CA GLY A 34 -17.08 -13.29 -8.94
C GLY A 34 -17.13 -13.93 -10.33
N LYS A 35 -18.29 -13.89 -11.00
CA LYS A 35 -18.51 -14.52 -12.30
C LYS A 35 -17.58 -13.98 -13.39
N LYS A 36 -17.27 -12.69 -13.40
CA LYS A 36 -16.38 -12.08 -14.40
C LYS A 36 -14.96 -12.64 -14.36
N ILE A 37 -14.46 -12.96 -13.16
CA ILE A 37 -13.16 -13.64 -13.02
C ILE A 37 -13.23 -15.07 -13.56
N GLN A 38 -14.36 -15.78 -13.38
CA GLN A 38 -14.56 -17.12 -13.93
C GLN A 38 -14.68 -17.10 -15.46
N GLU A 39 -15.26 -16.05 -16.02
CA GLU A 39 -15.31 -15.84 -17.48
C GLU A 39 -13.88 -15.67 -18.05
N LEU A 40 -13.04 -14.86 -17.42
CA LEU A 40 -11.62 -14.74 -17.80
C LEU A 40 -10.90 -16.08 -17.75
N LYS A 41 -11.12 -16.87 -16.68
CA LYS A 41 -10.57 -18.22 -16.58
C LYS A 41 -11.00 -19.09 -17.76
N SER A 42 -12.28 -19.05 -18.12
CA SER A 42 -12.82 -19.83 -19.25
C SER A 42 -12.19 -19.45 -20.58
N LEU A 43 -11.96 -18.14 -20.81
CA LEU A 43 -11.24 -17.64 -22.01
C LEU A 43 -9.79 -18.14 -22.06
N ILE A 44 -9.11 -18.14 -20.92
CA ILE A 44 -7.74 -18.65 -20.81
C ILE A 44 -7.71 -20.17 -21.08
N ASP A 45 -8.60 -20.92 -20.46
CA ASP A 45 -8.68 -22.38 -20.59
C ASP A 45 -9.01 -22.81 -22.04
N SER A 46 -9.88 -22.06 -22.73
CA SER A 46 -10.26 -22.29 -24.13
C SER A 46 -9.22 -21.75 -25.13
N LYS A 47 -8.23 -20.98 -24.66
CA LYS A 47 -7.25 -20.26 -25.50
C LYS A 47 -7.91 -19.35 -26.52
N ASP A 48 -9.06 -18.78 -26.17
CA ASP A 48 -9.81 -17.84 -27.00
C ASP A 48 -9.20 -16.43 -26.85
N PHE A 49 -8.09 -16.20 -27.54
CA PHE A 49 -7.36 -14.94 -27.52
C PHE A 49 -7.47 -14.25 -28.86
N GLU A 50 -7.86 -13.00 -28.82
CA GLU A 50 -7.70 -12.13 -30.00
C GLU A 50 -6.24 -11.86 -30.27
N THR A 51 -5.89 -11.75 -31.53
CA THR A 51 -4.53 -11.42 -31.97
C THR A 51 -4.49 -10.03 -32.58
N GLY A 52 -3.42 -9.30 -32.33
CA GLY A 52 -3.26 -7.95 -32.85
C GLY A 52 -1.85 -7.42 -32.65
N SER A 53 -1.64 -6.17 -33.04
CA SER A 53 -0.40 -5.43 -32.77
C SER A 53 -0.69 -4.31 -31.78
N GLY A 54 0.26 -4.05 -30.89
CA GLY A 54 0.16 -2.99 -29.90
C GLY A 54 1.50 -2.31 -29.66
N LYS A 55 1.48 -1.25 -28.85
CA LYS A 55 2.68 -0.57 -28.34
C LYS A 55 2.73 -0.74 -26.82
N ILE A 56 3.93 -0.83 -26.27
CA ILE A 56 4.19 -0.74 -24.85
C ILE A 56 4.73 0.66 -24.57
N GLU A 57 4.09 1.37 -23.66
CA GLU A 57 4.51 2.68 -23.19
C GLU A 57 4.68 2.65 -21.68
N GLN A 58 5.69 3.34 -21.16
CA GLN A 58 5.92 3.51 -19.74
C GLN A 58 5.55 4.94 -19.33
N THR A 59 4.82 5.07 -18.24
CA THR A 59 4.41 6.38 -17.71
C THR A 59 4.63 6.39 -16.20
N ASP A 60 5.33 7.41 -15.71
CA ASP A 60 5.43 7.65 -14.28
C ASP A 60 4.13 8.32 -13.80
N VAL A 61 3.52 7.73 -12.77
CA VAL A 61 2.27 8.21 -12.17
C VAL A 61 2.45 8.62 -10.69
N LEU A 62 3.66 8.49 -10.13
CA LEU A 62 3.88 8.75 -8.70
C LEU A 62 3.69 10.23 -8.37
N GLU A 63 4.30 11.12 -9.14
CA GLU A 63 4.18 12.56 -8.90
C GLU A 63 2.74 13.06 -9.08
N PRO A 64 2.02 12.76 -10.18
CA PRO A 64 0.61 13.10 -10.31
C PRO A 64 -0.28 12.51 -9.19
N TYR A 65 0.03 11.32 -8.71
CA TYR A 65 -0.66 10.71 -7.58
C TYR A 65 -0.45 11.52 -6.29
N MET A 66 0.80 11.85 -5.96
CA MET A 66 1.12 12.64 -4.76
C MET A 66 0.50 14.04 -4.82
N GLU A 67 0.55 14.71 -5.97
CA GLU A 67 -0.08 16.01 -6.18
C GLU A 67 -1.60 15.93 -5.94
N HIS A 68 -2.26 14.91 -6.47
CA HIS A 68 -3.67 14.70 -6.27
C HIS A 68 -4.01 14.53 -4.78
N ILE A 69 -3.28 13.67 -4.06
CA ILE A 69 -3.50 13.47 -2.62
C ILE A 69 -3.28 14.78 -1.85
N CYS A 70 -2.20 15.52 -2.13
CA CYS A 70 -1.94 16.83 -1.50
C CYS A 70 -3.02 17.86 -1.80
N SER A 71 -3.71 17.76 -2.94
CA SER A 71 -4.79 18.69 -3.29
C SER A 71 -6.09 18.48 -2.49
N ILE A 72 -6.30 17.26 -1.97
CA ILE A 72 -7.51 16.88 -1.23
C ILE A 72 -7.30 16.73 0.27
N LEU A 73 -6.05 16.62 0.72
CA LEU A 73 -5.72 16.49 2.14
C LEU A 73 -5.07 17.78 2.66
N ASN A 74 -5.47 18.16 3.87
CA ASN A 74 -4.83 19.22 4.63
C ASN A 74 -4.53 18.71 6.04
N ILE A 75 -3.26 18.71 6.41
CA ILE A 75 -2.84 18.34 7.77
C ILE A 75 -2.68 19.65 8.56
N PRO A 76 -3.56 19.92 9.54
CA PRO A 76 -3.64 21.26 10.16
C PRO A 76 -2.47 21.57 11.10
N ARG A 77 -1.71 20.56 11.51
CA ARG A 77 -0.52 20.72 12.37
C ARG A 77 0.54 19.66 12.07
N LYS A 78 1.76 19.94 12.43
CA LYS A 78 2.81 18.92 12.43
C LYS A 78 2.53 17.88 13.50
N VAL A 79 2.73 16.63 13.14
CA VAL A 79 2.64 15.46 14.03
C VAL A 79 3.95 14.71 13.94
N LYS A 80 4.53 14.36 15.07
CA LYS A 80 5.72 13.49 15.11
C LYS A 80 5.24 12.05 14.93
N VAL A 81 5.48 11.47 13.78
CA VAL A 81 4.98 10.15 13.38
C VAL A 81 6.12 9.20 13.04
N VAL A 82 6.01 7.96 13.51
CA VAL A 82 6.82 6.84 13.02
C VAL A 82 6.03 6.08 11.98
N VAL A 83 6.63 5.74 10.86
CA VAL A 83 6.02 4.93 9.81
C VAL A 83 6.82 3.65 9.59
N ASP A 84 6.13 2.54 9.60
CA ASP A 84 6.66 1.20 9.33
C ASP A 84 6.14 0.73 7.98
N GLY A 85 7.04 0.67 6.99
CA GLY A 85 6.69 0.24 5.65
C GLY A 85 6.63 -1.28 5.47
N GLY A 86 7.02 -2.07 6.48
CA GLY A 86 7.09 -3.53 6.41
C GLY A 86 7.89 -4.07 5.22
N ASN A 87 8.86 -3.29 4.72
CA ASN A 87 9.58 -3.54 3.46
C ASN A 87 8.68 -3.67 2.22
N GLY A 88 7.46 -3.15 2.29
CA GLY A 88 6.45 -3.18 1.23
C GLY A 88 6.42 -1.93 0.35
N CYS A 89 5.36 -1.82 -0.45
CA CYS A 89 5.19 -0.75 -1.43
C CYS A 89 5.01 0.65 -0.84
N PHE A 90 4.62 0.78 0.44
CA PHE A 90 4.54 2.08 1.12
C PHE A 90 5.85 2.86 1.00
N GLY A 91 7.00 2.20 1.11
CA GLY A 91 8.32 2.84 1.05
C GLY A 91 8.60 3.60 -0.25
N ILE A 92 7.93 3.24 -1.35
CA ILE A 92 8.12 3.87 -2.66
C ILE A 92 7.56 5.30 -2.69
N VAL A 93 6.39 5.53 -2.09
CA VAL A 93 5.65 6.79 -2.22
C VAL A 93 5.30 7.42 -0.87
N GLY A 94 5.03 6.62 0.16
CA GLY A 94 4.50 7.08 1.44
C GLY A 94 5.37 8.12 2.15
N PRO A 95 6.66 7.89 2.37
CA PRO A 95 7.54 8.86 3.03
C PRO A 95 7.61 10.20 2.30
N GLN A 96 7.70 10.17 0.96
CA GLN A 96 7.73 11.37 0.13
C GLN A 96 6.41 12.13 0.20
N LEU A 97 5.27 11.42 0.13
CA LEU A 97 3.94 11.99 0.25
C LEU A 97 3.75 12.68 1.60
N LEU A 98 4.15 12.03 2.70
CA LEU A 98 4.05 12.61 4.04
C LEU A 98 4.87 13.90 4.16
N ARG A 99 6.09 13.93 3.58
CA ARG A 99 6.90 15.15 3.53
C ARG A 99 6.23 16.26 2.70
N LYS A 100 5.64 15.93 1.56
CA LYS A 100 4.86 16.91 0.77
C LYS A 100 3.65 17.45 1.54
N LEU A 101 3.06 16.67 2.42
CA LEU A 101 2.00 17.09 3.33
C LEU A 101 2.50 17.86 4.57
N GLY A 102 3.80 18.15 4.64
CA GLY A 102 4.41 18.97 5.71
C GLY A 102 4.79 18.18 6.97
N LEU A 103 4.75 16.86 6.94
CA LEU A 103 5.25 16.00 8.00
C LEU A 103 6.73 15.65 7.76
N ASP A 104 7.41 15.23 8.84
CA ASP A 104 8.76 14.66 8.77
C ASP A 104 8.73 13.28 9.46
N PRO A 105 8.34 12.22 8.72
CA PRO A 105 8.17 10.90 9.29
C PRO A 105 9.50 10.28 9.69
N ILE A 106 9.52 9.59 10.82
CA ILE A 106 10.60 8.69 11.22
C ILE A 106 10.31 7.34 10.57
N GLU A 107 11.14 6.95 9.65
CA GLU A 107 10.96 5.76 8.83
C GLU A 107 11.61 4.53 9.45
N ILE A 108 10.89 3.40 9.46
CA ILE A 108 11.46 2.08 9.70
C ILE A 108 10.96 1.13 8.60
N PHE A 109 11.85 0.26 8.14
CA PHE A 109 11.56 -0.78 7.13
C PHE A 109 10.86 -0.25 5.87
N CYS A 110 11.21 0.98 5.44
CA CYS A 110 10.64 1.62 4.25
C CYS A 110 11.42 1.33 2.96
N GLU A 111 12.54 0.61 3.02
CA GLU A 111 13.21 0.12 1.81
C GLU A 111 12.47 -1.12 1.29
N PRO A 112 11.93 -1.10 0.06
CA PRO A 112 11.21 -2.23 -0.48
C PRO A 112 12.09 -3.49 -0.64
N ASP A 113 11.68 -4.59 -0.02
CA ASP A 113 12.34 -5.88 -0.12
C ASP A 113 11.31 -7.01 -0.04
N GLY A 114 11.04 -7.66 -1.16
CA GLY A 114 10.04 -8.73 -1.26
C GLY A 114 10.36 -9.99 -0.42
N THR A 115 11.51 -10.05 0.25
CA THR A 115 11.82 -11.11 1.21
C THR A 115 11.32 -10.82 2.62
N PHE A 116 10.89 -9.58 2.88
CA PHE A 116 10.37 -9.11 4.17
C PHE A 116 11.28 -9.44 5.36
N PRO A 117 12.56 -8.97 5.36
CA PRO A 117 13.58 -9.47 6.28
C PRO A 117 13.37 -9.06 7.75
N ASN A 118 12.51 -8.07 8.04
CA ASN A 118 12.32 -7.54 9.38
C ASN A 118 11.12 -8.16 10.10
N HIS A 119 9.98 -8.19 9.46
CA HIS A 119 8.76 -8.84 9.94
C HIS A 119 7.81 -9.10 8.78
N HIS A 120 6.83 -9.96 8.99
CA HIS A 120 5.77 -10.17 8.01
C HIS A 120 4.91 -8.90 7.88
N PRO A 121 4.65 -8.37 6.65
CA PRO A 121 3.97 -7.09 6.44
C PRO A 121 2.45 -7.22 6.62
N ASP A 122 2.02 -7.58 7.80
CA ASP A 122 0.62 -7.66 8.20
C ASP A 122 0.39 -6.90 9.51
N PRO A 123 -0.11 -5.66 9.46
CA PRO A 123 -0.32 -4.82 10.64
C PRO A 123 -1.54 -5.23 11.48
N THR A 124 -2.29 -6.24 11.06
CA THR A 124 -3.39 -6.79 11.86
C THR A 124 -2.90 -7.76 12.95
N VAL A 125 -1.63 -8.13 12.90
CA VAL A 125 -0.97 -9.03 13.86
C VAL A 125 -0.08 -8.21 14.79
N ALA A 126 -0.40 -8.18 16.09
CA ALA A 126 0.32 -7.38 17.09
C ALA A 126 1.84 -7.65 17.12
N GLU A 127 2.25 -8.88 16.86
CA GLU A 127 3.67 -9.26 16.83
C GLU A 127 4.45 -8.46 15.79
N ASN A 128 3.85 -8.19 14.63
CA ASN A 128 4.45 -7.45 13.53
C ASN A 128 4.59 -5.94 13.83
N LEU A 129 3.88 -5.43 14.84
CA LEU A 129 3.95 -4.03 15.25
C LEU A 129 4.96 -3.76 16.37
N LYS A 130 5.68 -4.76 16.87
CA LYS A 130 6.64 -4.58 17.98
C LYS A 130 7.71 -3.53 17.68
N GLY A 131 8.35 -3.61 16.52
CA GLY A 131 9.37 -2.66 16.09
C GLY A 131 8.82 -1.23 16.01
N LEU A 132 7.60 -1.08 15.52
CA LEU A 132 6.89 0.20 15.47
C LEU A 132 6.63 0.74 16.88
N ILE A 133 6.12 -0.09 17.80
CA ILE A 133 5.84 0.28 19.20
C ILE A 133 7.13 0.74 19.91
N GLU A 134 8.21 -0.02 19.77
CA GLU A 134 9.51 0.32 20.35
C GLU A 134 10.03 1.65 19.82
N LYS A 135 9.91 1.88 18.51
CA LYS A 135 10.37 3.11 17.88
C LYS A 135 9.52 4.32 18.27
N VAL A 136 8.19 4.19 18.35
CA VAL A 136 7.28 5.25 18.84
C VAL A 136 7.70 5.71 20.23
N ARG A 137 7.92 4.78 21.15
CA ARG A 137 8.34 5.08 22.54
C ARG A 137 9.73 5.70 22.59
N ALA A 138 10.69 5.14 21.87
CA ALA A 138 12.08 5.63 21.86
C ALA A 138 12.19 7.07 21.34
N GLU A 139 11.39 7.40 20.36
CA GLU A 139 11.36 8.72 19.75
C GLU A 139 10.42 9.71 20.45
N ASN A 140 9.60 9.27 21.41
CA ASN A 140 8.47 10.02 21.97
C ASN A 140 7.58 10.57 20.83
N ALA A 141 7.23 9.72 19.86
CA ALA A 141 6.37 10.08 18.76
C ALA A 141 4.91 10.10 19.23
N GLU A 142 4.09 10.95 18.60
CA GLU A 142 2.67 11.07 18.91
C GLU A 142 1.85 9.92 18.31
N LEU A 143 2.39 9.28 17.25
CA LEU A 143 1.68 8.28 16.48
C LEU A 143 2.67 7.34 15.78
N GLY A 144 2.32 6.07 15.69
CA GLY A 144 2.93 5.08 14.82
C GLY A 144 1.94 4.55 13.80
N ILE A 145 2.37 4.37 12.55
CA ILE A 145 1.54 3.80 11.49
C ILE A 145 2.33 2.67 10.82
N GLY A 146 1.81 1.44 10.90
CA GLY A 146 2.32 0.28 10.17
C GLY A 146 1.47 -0.01 8.94
N PHE A 147 2.10 -0.42 7.85
CA PHE A 147 1.45 -0.73 6.57
C PHE A 147 1.62 -2.20 6.21
N ASP A 148 0.67 -2.74 5.44
CA ASP A 148 0.84 -4.05 4.84
C ASP A 148 1.63 -3.99 3.52
N GLY A 149 1.88 -5.15 2.91
CA GLY A 149 2.77 -5.28 1.77
C GLY A 149 2.42 -4.42 0.56
N ASP A 150 1.14 -4.22 0.26
CA ASP A 150 0.68 -3.33 -0.83
C ASP A 150 0.05 -2.02 -0.34
N ALA A 151 0.18 -1.74 0.97
CA ALA A 151 -0.21 -0.51 1.64
C ALA A 151 -1.72 -0.16 1.55
N ASP A 152 -2.58 -1.18 1.47
CA ASP A 152 -4.04 -1.01 1.49
C ASP A 152 -4.64 -1.21 2.89
N ARG A 153 -3.83 -1.63 3.88
CA ARG A 153 -4.20 -1.76 5.30
C ARG A 153 -3.20 -1.05 6.19
N ILE A 154 -3.70 -0.56 7.34
CA ILE A 154 -2.90 0.11 8.36
C ILE A 154 -3.12 -0.49 9.73
N GLY A 155 -2.07 -0.44 10.56
CA GLY A 155 -2.11 -0.60 12.00
C GLY A 155 -1.65 0.69 12.67
N ILE A 156 -2.35 1.11 13.72
CA ILE A 156 -2.06 2.37 14.42
C ILE A 156 -1.57 2.08 15.83
N VAL A 157 -0.56 2.83 16.24
CA VAL A 157 0.02 2.79 17.61
C VAL A 157 -0.02 4.20 18.19
N ASP A 158 -0.56 4.36 19.41
CA ASP A 158 -0.58 5.63 20.12
C ASP A 158 0.79 5.99 20.73
N ASP A 159 0.89 7.16 21.35
CA ASP A 159 2.10 7.67 22.01
C ASP A 159 2.56 6.83 23.21
N ASN A 160 1.68 6.02 23.79
CA ASN A 160 1.97 5.08 24.87
C ASN A 160 2.41 3.70 24.36
N GLY A 161 2.33 3.48 23.05
CA GLY A 161 2.60 2.21 22.40
C GLY A 161 1.45 1.20 22.49
N ASN A 162 0.22 1.68 22.64
CA ASN A 162 -0.97 0.84 22.55
C ASN A 162 -1.42 0.74 21.09
N ILE A 163 -1.82 -0.45 20.67
CA ILE A 163 -2.39 -0.65 19.33
C ILE A 163 -3.84 -0.19 19.34
N LEU A 164 -4.19 0.67 18.39
CA LEU A 164 -5.57 1.08 18.13
C LEU A 164 -6.14 0.22 17.00
N TRP A 165 -7.11 -0.60 17.33
CA TRP A 165 -7.72 -1.50 16.35
C TRP A 165 -8.74 -0.77 15.46
N GLY A 166 -9.07 -1.33 14.30
CA GLY A 166 -9.89 -0.68 13.29
C GLY A 166 -11.26 -0.19 13.79
N ASP A 167 -11.88 -0.88 14.75
CA ASP A 167 -13.13 -0.47 15.37
C ASP A 167 -12.98 0.74 16.32
N GLN A 168 -11.76 1.07 16.74
CA GLN A 168 -11.45 2.26 17.54
C GLN A 168 -11.09 3.49 16.70
N LEU A 169 -10.86 3.28 15.39
CA LEU A 169 -10.46 4.34 14.47
C LEU A 169 -11.66 4.97 13.72
N LEU A 170 -12.85 4.40 13.83
CA LEU A 170 -14.10 4.83 13.23
C LEU A 170 -14.98 5.56 14.25
#